data_453c7814335a199c466eb221dbb65b15
#
_entry.id   453c7814335a199c466eb221dbb65b15
#
_cell.length_a   1.000
_cell.length_b   1.000
_cell.length_c   1.000
_cell.angle_alpha   90.00
_cell.angle_beta   90.00
_cell.angle_gamma   90.00
#
_symmetry.space_group_name_H-M   'P 1'
#
loop_
_entity.id
_entity.type
_entity.pdbx_description
1 polymer ?
#
loop_
_entity_poly.entity_id
_entity_poly.type
_entity_poly.pdbx_seq_one_letter_code
_entity_poly.pdbx_strand_id
1 'polypeptide(L)'
;IDHVLSLNRSDAWVMQGNYDDWQQRFDRQNQQEADRSQQLKGEISRLEESARQAAAWSAQGEKGKFHTPPSKSAVTDRGYIGARSARMMKRSLSTLRRREQAVEEKKSLLHNVERPGELKLTTLSHSKQTLITVKDGQVRYGDRTVCDGINFAIRQGDRVALTGPNGAGKSSVLKTLCGLSGALTGEIRPANGLVVSYVPQETDFLQGGMRDYALANGLDESLFKAILRNLGMEREAFDRDLSTFSQGQKKKVLLAASLCAPAHLYV
;
A
#
# COMPACT_ATOMS: atom_id res chain seq x y z
N ILE A 1 -6.83 11.62 27.93
CA ILE A 1 -5.67 12.08 27.12
C ILE A 1 -5.97 13.50 26.73
N ASP A 2 -5.10 14.43 27.11
CA ASP A 2 -5.31 15.87 26.88
C ASP A 2 -4.51 16.39 25.68
N HIS A 3 -3.49 15.64 25.27
CA HIS A 3 -2.62 15.98 24.16
C HIS A 3 -2.22 14.73 23.39
N VAL A 4 -2.12 14.85 22.07
CA VAL A 4 -1.63 13.81 21.17
C VAL A 4 -0.35 14.32 20.50
N LEU A 5 0.75 13.59 20.65
CA LEU A 5 1.98 13.79 19.90
C LEU A 5 1.93 12.93 18.63
N SER A 6 1.86 13.56 17.49
CA SER A 6 1.93 12.90 16.17
C SER A 6 3.36 12.97 15.64
N LEU A 7 3.90 11.83 15.24
CA LEU A 7 5.22 11.69 14.64
C LEU A 7 5.06 11.25 13.19
N ASN A 8 5.39 12.12 12.25
CA ASN A 8 5.46 11.83 10.83
C ASN A 8 6.92 11.61 10.40
N ARG A 9 7.15 11.28 9.14
CA ARG A 9 8.52 11.06 8.61
C ARG A 9 9.42 12.29 8.69
N SER A 10 8.84 13.49 8.52
CA SER A 10 9.57 14.76 8.47
C SER A 10 9.27 15.66 9.66
N ASP A 11 8.13 15.45 10.34
CA ASP A 11 7.60 16.39 11.31
C ASP A 11 7.09 15.70 12.58
N ALA A 12 7.24 16.39 13.70
CA ALA A 12 6.62 16.04 14.97
C ALA A 12 5.79 17.23 15.45
N TRP A 13 4.51 17.00 15.74
CA TRP A 13 3.64 18.06 16.23
C TRP A 13 2.73 17.58 17.36
N VAL A 14 2.43 18.49 18.27
CA VAL A 14 1.57 18.25 19.42
C VAL A 14 0.23 18.93 19.21
N MET A 15 -0.84 18.20 19.46
CA MET A 15 -2.20 18.73 19.41
C MET A 15 -2.89 18.54 20.75
N GLN A 16 -3.59 19.57 21.20
CA GLN A 16 -4.50 19.48 22.33
C GLN A 16 -5.80 18.81 21.87
N GLY A 17 -6.27 17.82 22.62
CA GLY A 17 -7.48 17.05 22.35
C GLY A 17 -7.26 15.57 22.56
N ASN A 18 -8.33 14.80 22.37
CA ASN A 18 -8.29 13.34 22.44
C ASN A 18 -7.90 12.71 21.10
N TYR A 19 -7.84 11.38 21.06
CA TYR A 19 -7.50 10.63 19.84
C TYR A 19 -8.51 10.88 18.70
N ASP A 20 -9.79 10.99 19.00
CA ASP A 20 -10.83 11.19 17.98
C ASP A 20 -10.71 12.57 17.33
N ASP A 21 -10.39 13.60 18.10
CA ASP A 21 -10.13 14.95 17.59
C ASP A 21 -8.90 14.96 16.68
N TRP A 22 -7.85 14.23 17.08
CA TRP A 22 -6.65 14.06 16.27
C TRP A 22 -6.97 13.32 14.97
N GLN A 23 -7.71 12.20 15.04
CA GLN A 23 -8.08 11.40 13.88
C GLN A 23 -8.87 12.22 12.85
N GLN A 24 -9.85 12.98 13.30
CA GLN A 24 -10.64 13.83 12.39
C GLN A 24 -9.79 14.90 11.70
N ARG A 25 -8.85 15.52 12.40
CA ARG A 25 -7.93 16.51 11.80
C ARG A 25 -6.96 15.85 10.84
N PHE A 26 -6.41 14.72 11.22
CA PHE A 26 -5.52 13.93 10.38
C PHE A 26 -6.19 13.50 9.07
N ASP A 27 -7.42 13.01 9.14
CA ASP A 27 -8.20 12.61 7.97
C ASP A 27 -8.50 13.81 7.05
N ARG A 28 -8.86 14.97 7.61
CA ARG A 28 -9.05 16.22 6.84
C ARG A 28 -7.76 16.67 6.17
N GLN A 29 -6.65 16.63 6.88
CA GLN A 29 -5.35 17.01 6.33
C GLN A 29 -4.94 16.06 5.22
N ASN A 30 -5.06 14.75 5.41
CA ASN A 30 -4.77 13.74 4.39
C ASN A 30 -5.64 13.94 3.13
N GLN A 31 -6.93 14.26 3.31
CA GLN A 31 -7.81 14.55 2.17
C GLN A 31 -7.36 15.79 1.42
N GLN A 32 -7.03 16.88 2.11
CA GLN A 32 -6.53 18.10 1.48
C GLN A 32 -5.19 17.87 0.75
N GLU A 33 -4.28 17.11 1.35
CA GLU A 33 -3.01 16.74 0.73
C GLU A 33 -3.21 15.83 -0.48
N ALA A 34 -4.17 14.90 -0.43
CA ALA A 34 -4.53 14.06 -1.57
C ALA A 34 -5.09 14.89 -2.74
N ASP A 35 -6.01 15.81 -2.46
CA ASP A 35 -6.58 16.71 -3.47
C ASP A 35 -5.49 17.60 -4.10
N ARG A 36 -4.62 18.19 -3.27
CA ARG A 36 -3.47 18.98 -3.72
C ARG A 36 -2.50 18.16 -4.56
N SER A 37 -2.22 16.92 -4.14
CA SER A 37 -1.39 15.97 -4.89
C SER A 37 -1.99 15.65 -6.26
N GLN A 38 -3.31 15.48 -6.34
CA GLN A 38 -4.00 15.23 -7.61
C GLN A 38 -3.94 16.44 -8.55
N GLN A 39 -4.13 17.65 -8.02
CA GLN A 39 -3.96 18.90 -8.78
C GLN A 39 -2.52 19.05 -9.30
N LEU A 40 -1.51 18.85 -8.43
CA LEU A 40 -0.10 18.91 -8.82
C LEU A 40 0.25 17.90 -9.90
N LYS A 41 -0.29 16.67 -9.84
CA LYS A 41 -0.10 15.65 -10.89
C LYS A 41 -0.70 16.10 -12.23
N GLY A 42 -1.89 16.68 -12.20
CA GLY A 42 -2.52 17.26 -13.39
C GLY A 42 -1.68 18.39 -14.01
N GLU A 43 -1.10 19.25 -13.17
CA GLU A 43 -0.21 20.33 -13.64
C GLU A 43 1.11 19.79 -14.20
N ILE A 44 1.71 18.79 -13.54
CA ILE A 44 2.93 18.11 -14.01
C ILE A 44 2.67 17.51 -15.40
N SER A 45 1.58 16.76 -15.56
CA SER A 45 1.21 16.13 -16.84
C SER A 45 1.04 17.16 -17.95
N ARG A 46 0.35 18.28 -17.69
CA ARG A 46 0.21 19.39 -18.65
C ARG A 46 1.55 20.03 -19.00
N LEU A 47 2.43 20.22 -18.04
CA LEU A 47 3.76 20.77 -18.27
C LEU A 47 4.63 19.82 -19.11
N GLU A 48 4.59 18.52 -18.82
CA GLU A 48 5.32 17.49 -19.59
C GLU A 48 4.81 17.40 -21.02
N GLU A 49 3.50 17.41 -21.21
CA GLU A 49 2.89 17.39 -22.55
C GLU A 49 3.27 18.64 -23.35
N SER A 50 3.19 19.81 -22.74
CA SER A 50 3.60 21.09 -23.34
C SER A 50 5.09 21.12 -23.67
N ALA A 51 5.95 20.46 -22.84
CA ALA A 51 7.38 20.32 -23.13
C ALA A 51 7.61 19.41 -24.34
N ARG A 52 6.90 18.28 -24.43
CA ARG A 52 6.97 17.36 -25.59
C ARG A 52 6.54 18.06 -26.89
N GLN A 53 5.46 18.83 -26.86
CA GLN A 53 5.00 19.60 -28.01
C GLN A 53 6.02 20.64 -28.45
N ALA A 54 6.64 21.39 -27.52
CA ALA A 54 7.68 22.36 -27.81
C ALA A 54 8.93 21.72 -28.43
N ALA A 55 9.33 20.54 -27.93
CA ALA A 55 10.43 19.76 -28.49
C ALA A 55 10.13 19.27 -29.91
N ALA A 56 8.92 18.77 -30.15
CA ALA A 56 8.47 18.31 -31.47
C ALA A 56 8.46 19.47 -32.51
N TRP A 57 7.98 20.65 -32.11
CA TRP A 57 7.98 21.83 -32.98
C TRP A 57 9.40 22.32 -33.31
N SER A 58 10.31 22.26 -32.33
CA SER A 58 11.74 22.60 -32.54
C SER A 58 12.38 21.66 -33.57
N ALA A 59 12.13 20.34 -33.43
CA ALA A 59 12.64 19.33 -34.35
C ALA A 59 12.05 19.46 -35.77
N GLN A 60 10.77 19.80 -35.88
CA GLN A 60 10.10 20.03 -37.16
C GLN A 60 10.62 21.30 -37.83
N GLY A 61 10.88 22.38 -37.07
CA GLY A 61 11.49 23.61 -37.59
C GLY A 61 12.90 23.40 -38.13
N GLU A 62 13.68 22.50 -37.56
CA GLU A 62 15.00 22.12 -38.09
C GLU A 62 14.90 21.32 -39.41
N LYS A 63 14.00 20.36 -39.48
CA LYS A 63 13.75 19.61 -40.74
C LYS A 63 13.30 20.50 -41.88
N GLY A 64 12.50 21.53 -41.61
CA GLY A 64 12.03 22.51 -42.61
C GLY A 64 13.15 23.35 -43.21
N LYS A 65 14.29 23.53 -42.57
CA LYS A 65 15.45 24.27 -43.12
C LYS A 65 16.06 23.63 -44.38
N PHE A 66 15.88 22.34 -44.55
CA PHE A 66 16.48 21.60 -45.65
C PHE A 66 15.50 21.28 -46.80
N HIS A 67 14.21 21.63 -46.65
CA HIS A 67 13.16 21.22 -47.62
C HIS A 67 12.54 22.37 -48.40
N THR A 68 13.04 23.60 -48.29
CA THR A 68 12.54 24.71 -49.11
C THR A 68 13.29 24.74 -50.43
N PRO A 69 12.66 24.44 -51.61
CA PRO A 69 13.31 24.55 -52.90
C PRO A 69 13.65 26.02 -53.17
N PRO A 70 14.77 26.32 -53.82
CA PRO A 70 15.16 27.71 -54.09
C PRO A 70 14.19 28.32 -55.09
N SER A 71 13.32 29.21 -54.60
CA SER A 71 12.53 30.10 -55.45
C SER A 71 13.48 31.13 -56.09
N LYS A 72 13.41 31.30 -57.39
CA LYS A 72 14.32 32.10 -58.22
C LYS A 72 14.30 33.60 -57.94
N SER A 73 13.60 34.13 -56.95
CA SER A 73 13.45 35.59 -56.76
C SER A 73 13.60 36.11 -55.31
N ALA A 74 14.14 35.32 -54.40
CA ALA A 74 14.45 35.83 -53.04
C ALA A 74 15.86 35.40 -52.66
N VAL A 75 16.79 36.32 -52.52
CA VAL A 75 18.02 36.13 -51.78
C VAL A 75 17.65 35.94 -50.32
N THR A 76 17.32 34.68 -49.96
CA THR A 76 16.97 34.35 -48.60
C THR A 76 18.25 34.34 -47.82
N ASP A 77 18.45 35.38 -47.00
CA ASP A 77 19.61 35.49 -46.12
C ASP A 77 19.62 34.30 -45.14
N ARG A 78 20.37 33.27 -45.50
CA ARG A 78 20.56 32.05 -44.71
C ARG A 78 21.09 32.36 -43.31
N GLY A 79 21.82 33.44 -43.15
CA GLY A 79 22.32 33.92 -41.87
C GLY A 79 21.18 34.39 -40.94
N TYR A 80 20.22 35.12 -41.48
CA TYR A 80 19.05 35.59 -40.73
C TYR A 80 18.16 34.47 -40.29
N ILE A 81 17.90 33.49 -41.16
CA ILE A 81 17.09 32.30 -40.81
C ILE A 81 17.82 31.48 -39.77
N GLY A 82 19.14 31.27 -39.86
CA GLY A 82 19.95 30.59 -38.90
C GLY A 82 19.92 31.27 -37.52
N ALA A 83 20.11 32.58 -37.49
CA ALA A 83 20.06 33.38 -36.27
C ALA A 83 18.68 33.37 -35.59
N ARG A 84 17.59 33.42 -36.36
CA ARG A 84 16.25 33.34 -35.86
C ARG A 84 15.96 31.94 -35.25
N SER A 85 16.34 30.88 -35.94
CA SER A 85 16.20 29.52 -35.46
C SER A 85 17.01 29.28 -34.18
N ALA A 86 18.26 29.77 -34.11
CA ALA A 86 19.09 29.68 -32.90
C ALA A 86 18.46 30.40 -31.67
N ARG A 87 17.86 31.59 -31.89
CA ARG A 87 17.14 32.32 -30.84
C ARG A 87 15.89 31.58 -30.39
N MET A 88 15.11 30.98 -31.32
CA MET A 88 13.96 30.14 -30.94
C MET A 88 14.37 28.91 -30.17
N MET A 89 15.44 28.23 -30.58
CA MET A 89 15.98 27.06 -29.86
C MET A 89 16.46 27.43 -28.46
N LYS A 90 17.18 28.55 -28.30
CA LYS A 90 17.62 29.04 -26.99
C LYS A 90 16.43 29.35 -26.07
N ARG A 91 15.36 29.97 -26.60
CA ARG A 91 14.13 30.23 -25.84
C ARG A 91 13.41 28.92 -25.45
N SER A 92 13.31 27.97 -26.38
CA SER A 92 12.71 26.65 -26.12
C SER A 92 13.49 25.90 -25.02
N LEU A 93 14.81 25.85 -25.10
CA LEU A 93 15.65 25.22 -24.09
C LEU A 93 15.53 25.90 -22.70
N SER A 94 15.48 27.24 -22.65
CA SER A 94 15.29 27.94 -21.38
C SER A 94 13.91 27.66 -20.76
N THR A 95 12.87 27.53 -21.59
CA THR A 95 11.52 27.19 -21.15
C THR A 95 11.45 25.75 -20.67
N LEU A 96 12.11 24.81 -21.36
CA LEU A 96 12.20 23.41 -20.93
C LEU A 96 12.88 23.29 -19.57
N ARG A 97 14.04 23.93 -19.38
CA ARG A 97 14.75 23.93 -18.08
C ARG A 97 13.91 24.48 -16.94
N ARG A 98 13.19 25.59 -17.15
CA ARG A 98 12.29 26.14 -16.13
C ARG A 98 11.15 25.18 -15.81
N ARG A 99 10.62 24.46 -16.80
CA ARG A 99 9.56 23.46 -16.60
C ARG A 99 10.08 22.23 -15.87
N GLU A 100 11.27 21.75 -16.21
CA GLU A 100 11.92 20.64 -15.50
C GLU A 100 12.18 20.99 -14.03
N GLN A 101 12.67 22.19 -13.73
CA GLN A 101 12.82 22.67 -12.37
C GLN A 101 11.48 22.74 -11.62
N ALA A 102 10.45 23.30 -12.25
CA ALA A 102 9.11 23.36 -11.65
C ALA A 102 8.50 21.98 -11.42
N VAL A 103 8.77 21.01 -12.29
CA VAL A 103 8.36 19.62 -12.11
C VAL A 103 9.07 18.99 -10.92
N GLU A 104 10.39 19.22 -10.79
CA GLU A 104 11.20 18.67 -9.69
C GLU A 104 10.78 19.26 -8.34
N GLU A 105 10.59 20.59 -8.27
CA GLU A 105 10.05 21.26 -7.09
C GLU A 105 8.67 20.71 -6.70
N LYS A 106 7.78 20.48 -7.69
CA LYS A 106 6.45 19.92 -7.42
C LYS A 106 6.51 18.45 -7.03
N LYS A 107 7.44 17.67 -7.58
CA LYS A 107 7.67 16.28 -7.17
C LYS A 107 8.17 16.19 -5.73
N SER A 108 9.01 17.11 -5.28
CA SER A 108 9.48 17.14 -3.89
C SER A 108 8.34 17.39 -2.89
N LEU A 109 7.30 18.10 -3.29
CA LEU A 109 6.11 18.35 -2.47
C LEU A 109 5.15 17.13 -2.37
N LEU A 110 5.33 16.12 -3.23
CA LEU A 110 4.48 14.92 -3.25
C LEU A 110 4.88 13.84 -2.23
N HIS A 111 5.96 14.03 -1.48
CA HIS A 111 6.54 12.99 -0.62
C HIS A 111 5.74 12.62 0.63
N ASN A 112 4.72 13.39 1.02
CA ASN A 112 4.03 13.23 2.30
C ASN A 112 2.63 12.60 2.24
N VAL A 113 2.14 12.20 1.08
CA VAL A 113 0.79 11.61 1.01
C VAL A 113 0.85 10.10 1.23
N GLU A 114 0.54 9.66 2.44
CA GLU A 114 0.21 8.25 2.69
C GLU A 114 -1.09 7.92 1.95
N ARG A 115 -0.98 7.14 0.88
CA ARG A 115 -2.14 6.59 0.19
C ARG A 115 -2.36 5.18 0.70
N PRO A 116 -3.39 4.93 1.51
CA PRO A 116 -3.86 3.56 1.70
C PRO A 116 -4.33 3.06 0.33
N GLY A 117 -3.58 2.13 -0.25
CA GLY A 117 -4.03 1.43 -1.46
C GLY A 117 -5.27 0.60 -1.13
N GLU A 118 -6.23 0.56 -2.02
CA GLU A 118 -7.35 -0.39 -1.88
C GLU A 118 -6.80 -1.83 -1.88
N LEU A 119 -6.94 -2.50 -0.75
CA LEU A 119 -6.64 -3.93 -0.63
C LEU A 119 -7.88 -4.71 -1.04
N LYS A 120 -7.82 -5.38 -2.19
CA LYS A 120 -8.87 -6.31 -2.61
C LYS A 120 -8.56 -7.70 -2.06
N LEU A 121 -9.41 -8.20 -1.16
CA LEU A 121 -9.37 -9.56 -0.66
C LEU A 121 -9.97 -10.51 -1.72
N THR A 122 -9.20 -11.51 -2.10
CA THR A 122 -9.71 -12.63 -2.92
C THR A 122 -10.16 -13.73 -1.97
N THR A 123 -11.44 -13.68 -1.54
CA THR A 123 -12.03 -14.69 -0.67
C THR A 123 -12.51 -15.88 -1.47
N LEU A 124 -12.31 -17.08 -0.94
CA LEU A 124 -12.95 -18.29 -1.47
C LEU A 124 -14.40 -18.33 -1.03
N SER A 125 -15.28 -18.79 -1.92
CA SER A 125 -16.67 -19.08 -1.58
C SER A 125 -16.81 -20.55 -1.22
N HIS A 126 -17.45 -20.84 -0.08
CA HIS A 126 -17.71 -22.21 0.38
C HIS A 126 -19.14 -22.63 0.02
N SER A 127 -19.37 -23.93 -0.25
CA SER A 127 -20.71 -24.45 -0.56
C SER A 127 -21.69 -24.37 0.62
N LYS A 128 -21.17 -24.42 1.86
CA LYS A 128 -21.95 -24.26 3.08
C LYS A 128 -21.94 -22.83 3.57
N GLN A 129 -23.10 -22.32 3.99
CA GLN A 129 -23.20 -20.98 4.60
C GLN A 129 -22.53 -20.89 5.96
N THR A 130 -22.58 -21.95 6.79
CA THR A 130 -21.89 -22.00 8.08
C THR A 130 -20.52 -22.65 7.90
N LEU A 131 -19.46 -21.91 8.26
CA LEU A 131 -18.08 -22.34 8.14
C LEU A 131 -17.59 -23.10 9.35
N ILE A 132 -17.94 -22.63 10.56
CA ILE A 132 -17.55 -23.27 11.82
C ILE A 132 -18.72 -23.17 12.80
N THR A 133 -18.97 -24.24 13.54
CA THR A 133 -19.86 -24.24 14.70
C THR A 133 -19.12 -24.76 15.91
N VAL A 134 -19.25 -24.06 17.03
CA VAL A 134 -18.73 -24.48 18.35
C VAL A 134 -19.95 -24.60 19.29
N LYS A 135 -20.04 -25.74 19.98
CA LYS A 135 -21.05 -25.99 21.00
C LYS A 135 -20.36 -26.50 22.26
N ASP A 136 -20.79 -25.96 23.40
CA ASP A 136 -20.33 -26.32 24.74
C ASP A 136 -18.78 -26.30 24.81
N GLY A 137 -18.19 -25.28 24.14
CA GLY A 137 -16.75 -25.13 24.10
C GLY A 137 -16.17 -24.72 25.44
N GLN A 138 -15.02 -25.31 25.80
CA GLN A 138 -14.26 -24.97 27.00
C GLN A 138 -12.80 -24.79 26.65
N VAL A 139 -12.18 -23.71 27.14
CA VAL A 139 -10.72 -23.50 27.04
C VAL A 139 -10.07 -23.99 28.31
N ARG A 140 -9.19 -25.01 28.17
CA ARG A 140 -8.50 -25.64 29.30
C ARG A 140 -6.99 -25.71 29.07
N TYR A 141 -6.22 -25.54 30.14
CA TYR A 141 -4.80 -25.77 30.20
C TYR A 141 -4.49 -26.68 31.41
N GLY A 142 -4.23 -27.94 31.14
CA GLY A 142 -4.17 -28.96 32.20
C GLY A 142 -5.49 -29.01 32.98
N ASP A 143 -5.42 -28.86 34.27
CA ASP A 143 -6.60 -28.88 35.16
C ASP A 143 -7.32 -27.53 35.27
N ARG A 144 -6.76 -26.48 34.71
CA ARG A 144 -7.31 -25.13 34.82
C ARG A 144 -8.27 -24.85 33.64
N THR A 145 -9.55 -24.65 33.93
CA THR A 145 -10.51 -24.10 32.98
C THR A 145 -10.41 -22.57 32.98
N VAL A 146 -10.19 -21.98 31.81
CA VAL A 146 -10.03 -20.54 31.61
C VAL A 146 -11.36 -19.91 31.19
N CYS A 147 -12.11 -20.59 30.33
CA CYS A 147 -13.44 -20.18 29.86
C CYS A 147 -14.24 -21.41 29.50
N ASP A 148 -15.55 -21.38 29.78
CA ASP A 148 -16.49 -22.45 29.46
C ASP A 148 -17.78 -21.89 28.83
N GLY A 149 -18.67 -22.79 28.41
CA GLY A 149 -19.97 -22.44 27.84
C GLY A 149 -19.88 -21.67 26.53
N ILE A 150 -18.82 -21.85 25.75
CA ILE A 150 -18.61 -21.15 24.49
C ILE A 150 -19.50 -21.75 23.41
N ASN A 151 -20.47 -20.97 22.94
CA ASN A 151 -21.41 -21.36 21.87
C ASN A 151 -21.47 -20.27 20.80
N PHE A 152 -21.06 -20.59 19.56
CA PHE A 152 -21.17 -19.68 18.44
C PHE A 152 -21.11 -20.42 17.09
N ALA A 153 -21.49 -19.72 16.03
CA ALA A 153 -21.28 -20.15 14.66
C ALA A 153 -20.71 -19.01 13.82
N ILE A 154 -19.79 -19.32 12.92
CA ILE A 154 -19.23 -18.38 11.94
C ILE A 154 -19.80 -18.74 10.59
N ARG A 155 -20.38 -17.75 9.91
CA ARG A 155 -20.95 -17.89 8.56
C ARG A 155 -20.08 -17.15 7.53
N GLN A 156 -20.29 -17.47 6.26
CA GLN A 156 -19.66 -16.71 5.19
C GLN A 156 -20.07 -15.23 5.25
N GLY A 157 -19.08 -14.34 5.15
CA GLY A 157 -19.28 -12.89 5.21
C GLY A 157 -19.36 -12.29 6.62
N ASP A 158 -19.40 -13.12 7.67
CA ASP A 158 -19.39 -12.62 9.04
C ASP A 158 -18.07 -11.92 9.35
N ARG A 159 -18.16 -10.86 10.17
CA ARG A 159 -17.02 -10.18 10.80
C ARG A 159 -17.16 -10.33 12.30
N VAL A 160 -16.35 -11.19 12.88
CA VAL A 160 -16.44 -11.57 14.30
C VAL A 160 -15.26 -10.99 15.07
N ALA A 161 -15.54 -10.26 16.16
CA ALA A 161 -14.53 -9.79 17.09
C ALA A 161 -14.61 -10.56 18.41
N LEU A 162 -13.49 -11.14 18.84
CA LEU A 162 -13.32 -11.76 20.15
C LEU A 162 -12.82 -10.72 21.15
N THR A 163 -13.65 -10.35 22.13
CA THR A 163 -13.33 -9.35 23.15
C THR A 163 -13.21 -10.02 24.54
N GLY A 164 -12.49 -9.37 25.44
CA GLY A 164 -12.32 -9.83 26.80
C GLY A 164 -10.94 -9.48 27.38
N PRO A 165 -10.73 -9.64 28.69
CA PRO A 165 -9.46 -9.31 29.36
C PRO A 165 -8.30 -10.20 28.87
N ASN A 166 -7.08 -9.80 29.22
CA ASN A 166 -5.90 -10.62 28.95
C ASN A 166 -5.99 -11.93 29.75
N GLY A 167 -5.61 -13.03 29.11
CA GLY A 167 -5.70 -14.37 29.72
C GLY A 167 -7.08 -15.04 29.60
N ALA A 168 -8.10 -14.38 29.03
CA ALA A 168 -9.46 -14.96 28.86
C ALA A 168 -9.55 -16.10 27.82
N GLY A 169 -8.44 -16.52 27.20
CA GLY A 169 -8.44 -17.62 26.24
C GLY A 169 -8.70 -17.25 24.78
N LYS A 170 -8.78 -15.97 24.44
CA LYS A 170 -9.04 -15.51 23.05
C LYS A 170 -8.11 -16.15 22.02
N SER A 171 -6.81 -16.06 22.22
CA SER A 171 -5.81 -16.65 21.32
C SER A 171 -5.89 -18.17 21.26
N SER A 172 -6.31 -18.83 22.33
CA SER A 172 -6.49 -20.29 22.39
C SER A 172 -7.66 -20.71 21.53
N VAL A 173 -8.78 -19.98 21.59
CA VAL A 173 -9.94 -20.21 20.72
C VAL A 173 -9.50 -20.04 19.26
N LEU A 174 -8.85 -18.92 18.90
CA LEU A 174 -8.41 -18.66 17.53
C LEU A 174 -7.44 -19.74 17.02
N LYS A 175 -6.43 -20.10 17.81
CA LYS A 175 -5.46 -21.15 17.42
C LYS A 175 -6.15 -22.52 17.24
N THR A 176 -7.13 -22.84 18.04
CA THR A 176 -7.89 -24.11 17.89
C THR A 176 -8.75 -24.09 16.64
N LEU A 177 -9.44 -22.98 16.32
CA LEU A 177 -10.23 -22.85 15.08
C LEU A 177 -9.35 -22.97 13.82
N CYS A 178 -8.06 -22.59 13.92
CA CYS A 178 -7.07 -22.76 12.86
C CYS A 178 -6.41 -24.16 12.85
N GLY A 179 -6.77 -25.06 13.76
CA GLY A 179 -6.16 -26.38 13.89
C GLY A 179 -4.74 -26.37 14.50
N LEU A 180 -4.30 -25.24 15.09
CA LEU A 180 -2.96 -25.05 15.65
C LEU A 180 -2.84 -25.40 17.13
N SER A 181 -3.95 -25.64 17.82
CA SER A 181 -4.00 -25.94 19.25
C SER A 181 -5.24 -26.76 19.58
N GLY A 182 -5.16 -27.61 20.58
CA GLY A 182 -6.28 -28.37 21.13
C GLY A 182 -6.80 -27.83 22.47
N ALA A 183 -6.50 -26.57 22.81
CA ALA A 183 -6.89 -25.99 24.09
C ALA A 183 -8.40 -25.74 24.22
N LEU A 184 -9.11 -25.56 23.13
CA LEU A 184 -10.57 -25.52 23.10
C LEU A 184 -11.11 -26.93 22.89
N THR A 185 -11.90 -27.42 23.83
CA THR A 185 -12.63 -28.68 23.79
C THR A 185 -14.12 -28.43 23.58
N GLY A 186 -14.93 -29.49 23.45
CA GLY A 186 -16.35 -29.39 23.13
C GLY A 186 -16.62 -29.85 21.70
N GLU A 187 -17.82 -29.58 21.20
CA GLU A 187 -18.20 -29.96 19.85
C GLU A 187 -17.81 -28.86 18.85
N ILE A 188 -16.63 -29.05 18.18
CA ILE A 188 -16.15 -28.14 17.16
C ILE A 188 -16.36 -28.77 15.78
N ARG A 189 -17.20 -28.15 14.95
CA ARG A 189 -17.56 -28.65 13.62
C ARG A 189 -17.14 -27.64 12.53
N PRO A 190 -15.95 -27.75 11.95
CA PRO A 190 -15.60 -27.01 10.75
C PRO A 190 -16.31 -27.60 9.51
N ALA A 191 -16.56 -26.76 8.52
CA ALA A 191 -17.05 -27.21 7.22
C ALA A 191 -15.96 -28.02 6.50
N ASN A 192 -16.35 -29.08 5.77
CA ASN A 192 -15.41 -29.91 5.02
C ASN A 192 -14.69 -29.08 3.96
N GLY A 193 -13.37 -29.19 3.90
CA GLY A 193 -12.57 -28.42 2.94
C GLY A 193 -12.42 -26.92 3.28
N LEU A 194 -12.71 -26.54 4.53
CA LEU A 194 -12.51 -25.17 4.99
C LEU A 194 -11.02 -24.78 4.93
N VAL A 195 -10.71 -23.73 4.18
CA VAL A 195 -9.38 -23.14 4.13
C VAL A 195 -9.35 -21.93 5.04
N VAL A 196 -8.47 -21.96 6.04
CA VAL A 196 -8.30 -20.89 7.02
C VAL A 196 -6.92 -20.26 6.83
N SER A 197 -6.87 -18.94 6.70
CA SER A 197 -5.64 -18.17 6.72
C SER A 197 -5.47 -17.52 8.08
N TYR A 198 -4.33 -17.78 8.73
CA TYR A 198 -4.05 -17.30 10.09
C TYR A 198 -2.84 -16.38 10.12
N VAL A 199 -3.00 -15.21 10.75
CA VAL A 199 -1.90 -14.28 11.00
C VAL A 199 -1.41 -14.46 12.44
N PRO A 200 -0.21 -15.03 12.66
CA PRO A 200 0.30 -15.23 14.01
C PRO A 200 0.65 -13.89 14.68
N GLN A 201 0.50 -13.87 16.00
CA GLN A 201 0.89 -12.72 16.80
C GLN A 201 2.42 -12.62 16.95
N GLU A 202 3.09 -13.76 17.02
CA GLU A 202 4.55 -13.88 17.10
C GLU A 202 5.17 -13.65 15.72
N THR A 203 6.32 -12.97 15.68
CA THR A 203 7.00 -12.59 14.44
C THR A 203 8.47 -12.96 14.41
N ASP A 204 8.99 -13.57 15.49
CA ASP A 204 10.43 -13.79 15.69
C ASP A 204 11.02 -14.85 14.75
N PHE A 205 10.16 -15.69 14.18
CA PHE A 205 10.56 -16.68 13.18
C PHE A 205 10.84 -16.08 11.78
N LEU A 206 10.49 -14.80 11.55
CA LEU A 206 10.74 -14.13 10.27
C LEU A 206 12.23 -13.80 10.13
N GLN A 207 12.88 -14.45 9.16
CA GLN A 207 14.28 -14.26 8.82
C GLN A 207 14.51 -14.53 7.34
N GLY A 208 15.64 -14.10 6.80
CA GLY A 208 16.00 -14.28 5.40
C GLY A 208 15.39 -13.23 4.47
N GLY A 209 15.56 -13.44 3.17
CA GLY A 209 15.08 -12.53 2.14
C GLY A 209 13.57 -12.61 1.93
N MET A 210 12.95 -11.51 1.53
CA MET A 210 11.51 -11.45 1.25
C MET A 210 11.10 -12.39 0.11
N ARG A 211 11.95 -12.55 -0.89
CA ARG A 211 11.74 -13.47 -2.01
C ARG A 211 11.75 -14.93 -1.55
N ASP A 212 12.71 -15.30 -0.70
CA ASP A 212 12.83 -16.65 -0.19
C ASP A 212 11.63 -17.01 0.69
N TYR A 213 11.17 -16.04 1.49
CA TYR A 213 9.95 -16.18 2.28
C TYR A 213 8.71 -16.40 1.40
N ALA A 214 8.55 -15.63 0.32
CA ALA A 214 7.44 -15.80 -0.60
C ALA A 214 7.47 -17.18 -1.26
N LEU A 215 8.64 -17.63 -1.74
CA LEU A 215 8.82 -18.96 -2.35
C LEU A 215 8.53 -20.09 -1.36
N ALA A 216 9.05 -20.00 -0.14
CA ALA A 216 8.85 -21.03 0.90
C ALA A 216 7.38 -21.17 1.30
N ASN A 217 6.58 -20.11 1.18
CA ASN A 217 5.15 -20.10 1.49
C ASN A 217 4.25 -20.25 0.23
N GLY A 218 4.82 -20.50 -0.94
CA GLY A 218 4.06 -20.68 -2.19
C GLY A 218 3.29 -19.43 -2.64
N LEU A 219 3.78 -18.23 -2.31
CA LEU A 219 3.14 -16.96 -2.61
C LEU A 219 3.60 -16.43 -3.98
N ASP A 220 2.70 -15.78 -4.72
CA ASP A 220 3.09 -14.96 -5.86
C ASP A 220 3.89 -13.74 -5.39
N GLU A 221 5.18 -13.68 -5.75
CA GLU A 221 6.10 -12.61 -5.32
C GLU A 221 5.61 -11.22 -5.76
N SER A 222 5.03 -11.12 -6.95
CA SER A 222 4.58 -9.83 -7.50
C SER A 222 3.37 -9.30 -6.73
N LEU A 223 2.39 -10.17 -6.47
CA LEU A 223 1.21 -9.86 -5.68
C LEU A 223 1.59 -9.53 -4.23
N PHE A 224 2.48 -10.33 -3.63
CA PHE A 224 2.97 -10.11 -2.27
C PHE A 224 3.62 -8.74 -2.11
N LYS A 225 4.55 -8.37 -3.01
CA LYS A 225 5.18 -7.04 -3.03
C LYS A 225 4.19 -5.91 -3.32
N ALA A 226 3.15 -6.16 -4.13
CA ALA A 226 2.10 -5.17 -4.39
C ALA A 226 1.27 -4.91 -3.14
N ILE A 227 0.88 -5.95 -2.40
CA ILE A 227 0.15 -5.80 -1.13
C ILE A 227 1.00 -5.08 -0.09
N LEU A 228 2.29 -5.43 0.05
CA LEU A 228 3.20 -4.76 0.98
C LEU A 228 3.33 -3.26 0.69
N ARG A 229 3.39 -2.87 -0.59
CA ARG A 229 3.38 -1.45 -0.98
C ARG A 229 2.08 -0.75 -0.60
N ASN A 230 0.94 -1.42 -0.78
CA ASN A 230 -0.35 -0.88 -0.36
C ASN A 230 -0.47 -0.75 1.17
N LEU A 231 0.25 -1.61 1.92
CA LEU A 231 0.41 -1.50 3.37
C LEU A 231 1.46 -0.44 3.79
N GLY A 232 1.96 0.37 2.85
CA GLY A 232 2.93 1.44 3.12
C GLY A 232 4.35 0.94 3.41
N MET A 233 4.77 -0.18 2.79
CA MET A 233 6.17 -0.62 2.84
C MET A 233 6.95 -0.05 1.66
N GLU A 234 8.10 0.55 1.94
CA GLU A 234 8.98 1.15 0.95
C GLU A 234 9.74 0.08 0.15
N ARG A 235 10.13 0.43 -1.08
CA ARG A 235 10.84 -0.50 -1.97
C ARG A 235 12.19 -0.95 -1.41
N GLU A 236 12.89 -0.06 -0.75
CA GLU A 236 14.20 -0.30 -0.14
C GLU A 236 14.15 -1.37 0.96
N ALA A 237 12.98 -1.57 1.55
CA ALA A 237 12.78 -2.65 2.53
C ALA A 237 12.76 -4.04 1.88
N PHE A 238 12.47 -4.15 0.58
CA PHE A 238 12.34 -5.46 -0.09
C PHE A 238 13.67 -6.19 -0.26
N ASP A 239 14.78 -5.47 -0.23
CA ASP A 239 16.13 -6.03 -0.37
C ASP A 239 16.81 -6.30 1.00
N ARG A 240 16.10 -6.03 2.10
CA ARG A 240 16.59 -6.24 3.46
C ARG A 240 16.17 -7.58 4.01
N ASP A 241 16.97 -8.09 4.97
CA ASP A 241 16.61 -9.29 5.73
C ASP A 241 15.43 -9.02 6.66
N LEU A 242 14.44 -9.93 6.68
CA LEU A 242 13.23 -9.84 7.50
C LEU A 242 13.51 -9.78 9.02
N SER A 243 14.64 -10.33 9.47
CA SER A 243 15.05 -10.25 10.88
C SER A 243 15.28 -8.80 11.33
N THR A 244 15.72 -7.92 10.40
CA THR A 244 16.01 -6.49 10.64
C THR A 244 14.77 -5.61 10.68
N PHE A 245 13.61 -6.18 10.38
CA PHE A 245 12.35 -5.42 10.32
C PHE A 245 11.85 -5.06 11.71
N SER A 246 11.24 -3.88 11.83
CA SER A 246 10.49 -3.54 13.04
C SER A 246 9.30 -4.50 13.23
N GLN A 247 8.79 -4.62 14.45
CA GLN A 247 7.63 -5.48 14.74
C GLN A 247 6.42 -5.11 13.86
N GLY A 248 6.22 -3.81 13.59
CA GLY A 248 5.16 -3.34 12.69
C GLY A 248 5.39 -3.79 11.24
N GLN A 249 6.63 -3.73 10.74
CA GLN A 249 6.97 -4.21 9.40
C GLN A 249 6.81 -5.74 9.31
N LYS A 250 7.24 -6.49 10.31
CA LYS A 250 7.05 -7.94 10.39
C LYS A 250 5.56 -8.33 10.35
N LYS A 251 4.71 -7.61 11.08
CA LYS A 251 3.25 -7.81 11.03
C LYS A 251 2.66 -7.52 9.66
N LYS A 252 3.15 -6.48 8.96
CA LYS A 252 2.75 -6.21 7.57
C LYS A 252 3.12 -7.35 6.62
N VAL A 253 4.29 -7.97 6.81
CA VAL A 253 4.73 -9.15 6.04
C VAL A 253 3.77 -10.32 6.24
N LEU A 254 3.43 -10.65 7.49
CA LEU A 254 2.50 -11.75 7.80
C LEU A 254 1.09 -11.46 7.27
N LEU A 255 0.62 -10.24 7.42
CA LEU A 255 -0.68 -9.81 6.89
C LEU A 255 -0.71 -9.93 5.36
N ALA A 256 0.34 -9.44 4.67
CA ALA A 256 0.43 -9.55 3.22
C ALA A 256 0.46 -11.01 2.76
N ALA A 257 1.20 -11.87 3.46
CA ALA A 257 1.24 -13.31 3.16
C ALA A 257 -0.15 -13.95 3.30
N SER A 258 -0.87 -13.63 4.38
CA SER A 258 -2.24 -14.09 4.58
C SER A 258 -3.19 -13.62 3.47
N LEU A 259 -3.05 -12.36 3.02
CA LEU A 259 -3.91 -11.78 1.97
C LEU A 259 -3.58 -12.30 0.56
N CYS A 260 -2.35 -12.79 0.33
CA CYS A 260 -1.96 -13.43 -0.94
C CYS A 260 -2.62 -14.79 -1.14
N ALA A 261 -2.89 -15.52 -0.06
CA ALA A 261 -3.47 -16.85 -0.11
C ALA A 261 -5.00 -16.75 -0.05
N PRO A 262 -5.74 -17.18 -1.09
CA PRO A 262 -7.20 -17.22 -1.04
C PRO A 262 -7.67 -18.16 0.07
N ALA A 263 -8.55 -17.67 0.95
CA ALA A 263 -9.11 -18.46 2.05
C ALA A 263 -10.63 -18.20 2.23
N HIS A 264 -11.30 -19.13 2.90
CA HIS A 264 -12.70 -18.99 3.28
C HIS A 264 -12.85 -18.17 4.56
N LEU A 265 -11.86 -18.28 5.45
CA LEU A 265 -11.84 -17.59 6.75
C LEU A 265 -10.42 -17.01 6.99
N TYR A 266 -10.36 -15.74 7.36
CA TYR A 266 -9.14 -15.05 7.77
C TYR A 266 -9.19 -14.78 9.27
N VAL A 267 -8.12 -15.13 9.99
CA VAL A 267 -8.00 -15.08 11.45
C VAL A 267 -6.75 -14.35 11.89
#